data_642150c526738a56c82c80ce7199a9e1
#
_entry.id   642150c526738a56c82c80ce7199a9e1
#
_cell.length_a   1.000
_cell.length_b   1.000
_cell.length_c   1.000
_cell.angle_alpha   90.00
_cell.angle_beta   90.00
_cell.angle_gamma   90.00
#
_symmetry.space_group_name_H-M   'P 1'
#
loop_
_entity.id
_entity.type
_entity.pdbx_description
1 polymer ?
#
loop_
_entity_poly.entity_id
_entity_poly.type
_entity_poly.pdbx_seq_one_letter_code
_entity_poly.pdbx_strand_id
1 'polypeptide(L)'
;TAAGGKVAPATKGAHIGIASDVAINEEGQKNLIYKNKKQTFTTPAFNFDEVCEIPSGATLLSSDKINNVMGMYFKSGNSEIWGLQYHPDYEYYQMVNLSNERKDRMIRNKYFKDEEEFQNHINYIKEEDKKLDFENRTREIRNWLDFVKSKLN
;
A
#
# COMPACT_ATOMS: atom_id res chain seq x y z
N THR A 1 15.97 -0.41 2.67
CA THR A 1 17.46 -0.31 2.61
C THR A 1 18.16 -1.24 3.59
N ALA A 2 17.67 -1.38 4.84
CA ALA A 2 18.32 -2.22 5.85
C ALA A 2 18.51 -3.69 5.42
N ALA A 3 17.61 -4.23 4.60
CA ALA A 3 17.70 -5.58 4.05
C ALA A 3 18.43 -5.65 2.68
N GLY A 4 19.08 -4.58 2.23
CA GLY A 4 19.83 -4.53 0.97
C GLY A 4 19.03 -4.02 -0.25
N GLY A 5 17.75 -3.70 -0.10
CA GLY A 5 16.97 -3.07 -1.16
C GLY A 5 17.26 -1.57 -1.32
N LYS A 6 16.71 -0.95 -2.38
CA LYS A 6 16.83 0.50 -2.66
C LYS A 6 15.46 1.17 -2.68
N VAL A 7 15.43 2.38 -2.15
CA VAL A 7 14.27 3.28 -2.13
C VAL A 7 14.69 4.61 -2.76
N ALA A 8 13.84 5.19 -3.59
CA ALA A 8 14.03 6.50 -4.20
C ALA A 8 12.67 7.21 -4.33
N PRO A 9 12.66 8.52 -4.59
CA PRO A 9 11.44 9.23 -4.93
C PRO A 9 10.72 8.56 -6.10
N ALA A 10 9.42 8.36 -5.97
CA ALA A 10 8.61 7.72 -7.01
C ALA A 10 8.59 8.57 -8.29
N THR A 11 8.83 7.91 -9.43
CA THR A 11 8.98 8.59 -10.73
C THR A 11 7.68 8.72 -11.51
N LYS A 12 6.68 7.92 -11.18
CA LYS A 12 5.37 7.88 -11.88
C LYS A 12 4.25 8.59 -11.11
N GLY A 13 4.55 9.19 -9.96
CA GLY A 13 3.57 9.86 -9.12
C GLY A 13 3.71 9.50 -7.63
N ALA A 14 2.69 9.79 -6.86
CA ALA A 14 2.62 9.49 -5.43
C ALA A 14 1.25 8.92 -5.06
N HIS A 15 1.21 8.10 -4.02
CA HIS A 15 -0.07 7.76 -3.39
C HIS A 15 -0.39 8.79 -2.32
N ILE A 16 -1.50 9.47 -2.49
CA ILE A 16 -1.96 10.52 -1.57
C ILE A 16 -3.33 10.11 -1.05
N GLY A 17 -3.33 9.38 0.06
CA GLY A 17 -4.53 8.87 0.72
C GLY A 17 -5.06 7.55 0.15
N ILE A 18 -4.73 7.20 -1.08
CA ILE A 18 -5.29 6.03 -1.76
C ILE A 18 -4.32 5.47 -2.80
N ALA A 19 -4.28 4.14 -2.90
CA ALA A 19 -3.71 3.39 -4.00
C ALA A 19 -4.82 2.59 -4.68
N SER A 20 -5.03 2.85 -5.97
CA SER A 20 -6.05 2.18 -6.78
C SER A 20 -5.42 1.09 -7.64
N ASP A 21 -6.22 0.06 -7.95
CA ASP A 21 -5.82 -1.02 -8.85
C ASP A 21 -4.52 -1.75 -8.45
N VAL A 22 -4.28 -1.90 -7.13
CA VAL A 22 -3.17 -2.75 -6.65
C VAL A 22 -3.44 -4.18 -7.09
N ALA A 23 -2.56 -4.73 -7.93
CA ALA A 23 -2.68 -6.05 -8.51
C ALA A 23 -1.75 -7.06 -7.82
N ILE A 24 -2.31 -8.17 -7.34
CA ILE A 24 -1.56 -9.29 -6.79
C ILE A 24 -1.07 -10.16 -7.95
N ASN A 25 0.25 -10.41 -8.04
CA ASN A 25 0.84 -11.28 -9.05
C ASN A 25 0.69 -12.77 -8.70
N GLU A 26 1.19 -13.66 -9.55
CA GLU A 26 1.09 -15.12 -9.34
C GLU A 26 1.75 -15.59 -8.03
N GLU A 27 2.88 -15.01 -7.65
CA GLU A 27 3.55 -15.36 -6.39
C GLU A 27 2.78 -14.82 -5.18
N GLY A 28 2.18 -13.62 -5.31
CA GLY A 28 1.29 -13.05 -4.30
C GLY A 28 0.04 -13.92 -4.09
N GLN A 29 -0.55 -14.46 -5.15
CA GLN A 29 -1.72 -15.34 -5.06
C GLN A 29 -1.43 -16.63 -4.28
N LYS A 30 -0.20 -17.13 -4.32
CA LYS A 30 0.26 -18.30 -3.57
C LYS A 30 0.67 -17.96 -2.14
N ASN A 31 0.91 -16.67 -1.85
CA ASN A 31 1.41 -16.23 -0.55
C ASN A 31 0.28 -16.09 0.47
N LEU A 32 0.54 -16.61 1.69
CA LEU A 32 -0.45 -16.61 2.77
C LEU A 32 -1.00 -15.21 3.09
N ILE A 33 -0.20 -14.15 2.92
CA ILE A 33 -0.60 -12.78 3.27
C ILE A 33 -1.83 -12.32 2.46
N TYR A 34 -1.98 -12.81 1.23
CA TYR A 34 -3.09 -12.49 0.33
C TYR A 34 -4.16 -13.60 0.24
N LYS A 35 -4.10 -14.61 1.11
CA LYS A 35 -5.13 -15.66 1.14
C LYS A 35 -6.53 -15.04 1.27
N ASN A 36 -7.43 -15.40 0.37
CA ASN A 36 -8.82 -14.89 0.28
C ASN A 36 -8.94 -13.38 0.05
N LYS A 37 -7.91 -12.71 -0.44
CA LYS A 37 -7.98 -11.31 -0.89
C LYS A 37 -8.37 -11.23 -2.37
N LYS A 38 -9.09 -10.18 -2.75
CA LYS A 38 -9.38 -9.90 -4.17
C LYS A 38 -8.07 -9.68 -4.93
N GLN A 39 -7.97 -10.22 -6.13
CA GLN A 39 -6.75 -10.14 -6.95
C GLN A 39 -6.36 -8.70 -7.30
N THR A 40 -7.35 -7.83 -7.47
CA THR A 40 -7.16 -6.38 -7.65
C THR A 40 -7.98 -5.66 -6.60
N PHE A 41 -7.40 -4.65 -5.97
CA PHE A 41 -8.06 -3.94 -4.89
C PHE A 41 -7.58 -2.48 -4.79
N THR A 42 -8.40 -1.66 -4.14
CA THR A 42 -8.10 -0.29 -3.74
C THR A 42 -7.89 -0.26 -2.23
N THR A 43 -6.94 0.55 -1.75
CA THR A 43 -6.52 0.53 -0.34
C THR A 43 -5.97 1.89 0.09
N PRO A 44 -6.02 2.26 1.39
CA PRO A 44 -5.35 3.45 1.89
C PRO A 44 -3.84 3.38 1.65
N ALA A 45 -3.25 4.47 1.15
CA ALA A 45 -1.81 4.57 0.95
C ALA A 45 -1.36 6.04 0.99
N PHE A 46 -0.18 6.29 1.53
CA PHE A 46 0.39 7.63 1.59
C PHE A 46 1.92 7.57 1.49
N ASN A 47 2.45 7.62 0.27
CA ASN A 47 3.88 7.57 0.04
C ASN A 47 4.30 8.39 -1.18
N PHE A 48 5.50 8.95 -1.12
CA PHE A 48 6.15 9.74 -2.17
C PHE A 48 7.38 9.02 -2.73
N ASP A 49 7.81 7.96 -2.05
CA ASP A 49 8.95 7.15 -2.43
C ASP A 49 8.49 5.77 -2.90
N GLU A 50 9.28 5.14 -3.75
CA GLU A 50 9.07 3.77 -4.22
C GLU A 50 10.25 2.86 -3.87
N VAL A 51 9.98 1.58 -3.72
CA VAL A 51 11.02 0.55 -3.68
C VAL A 51 11.46 0.27 -5.11
N CYS A 52 12.66 0.76 -5.48
CA CYS A 52 13.20 0.56 -6.83
C CYS A 52 13.87 -0.80 -6.99
N GLU A 53 14.41 -1.36 -5.89
CA GLU A 53 15.08 -2.65 -5.88
C GLU A 53 14.72 -3.40 -4.60
N ILE A 54 14.10 -4.56 -4.75
CA ILE A 54 13.78 -5.42 -3.59
C ILE A 54 15.06 -6.10 -3.07
N PRO A 55 15.12 -6.46 -1.78
CA PRO A 55 16.24 -7.21 -1.22
C PRO A 55 16.52 -8.51 -1.98
N SER A 56 17.80 -8.93 -2.02
CA SER A 56 18.17 -10.23 -2.60
C SER A 56 17.39 -11.36 -1.91
N GLY A 57 16.82 -12.25 -2.71
CA GLY A 57 15.97 -13.35 -2.22
C GLY A 57 14.55 -12.94 -1.82
N ALA A 58 14.18 -11.66 -1.98
CA ALA A 58 12.81 -11.22 -1.79
C ALA A 58 11.93 -11.60 -3.00
N THR A 59 10.67 -11.86 -2.73
CA THR A 59 9.64 -12.15 -3.72
C THR A 59 8.69 -10.96 -3.84
N LEU A 60 8.51 -10.44 -5.05
CA LEU A 60 7.47 -9.45 -5.35
C LEU A 60 6.10 -10.12 -5.27
N LEU A 61 5.15 -9.49 -4.58
CA LEU A 61 3.81 -10.05 -4.38
C LEU A 61 2.71 -9.22 -5.05
N SER A 62 2.88 -7.90 -5.12
CA SER A 62 1.91 -7.00 -5.73
C SER A 62 2.56 -5.70 -6.23
N SER A 63 1.89 -5.07 -7.19
CA SER A 63 2.30 -3.82 -7.83
C SER A 63 1.08 -2.99 -8.22
N ASP A 64 1.27 -1.74 -8.61
CA ASP A 64 0.28 -0.92 -9.29
C ASP A 64 0.92 -0.08 -10.41
N LYS A 65 0.18 0.88 -10.95
CA LYS A 65 0.65 1.74 -12.05
C LYS A 65 1.72 2.76 -11.62
N ILE A 66 1.72 3.13 -10.33
CA ILE A 66 2.65 4.10 -9.75
C ILE A 66 3.90 3.38 -9.25
N ASN A 67 3.73 2.37 -8.39
CA ASN A 67 4.82 1.65 -7.75
C ASN A 67 4.93 0.21 -8.26
N ASN A 68 6.11 -0.16 -8.71
CA ASN A 68 6.39 -1.53 -9.14
C ASN A 68 6.38 -2.53 -7.95
N VAL A 69 6.55 -2.05 -6.72
CA VAL A 69 6.54 -2.86 -5.50
C VAL A 69 5.50 -2.28 -4.54
N MET A 70 4.33 -2.89 -4.46
CA MET A 70 3.30 -2.58 -3.47
C MET A 70 3.29 -3.59 -2.31
N GLY A 71 3.73 -4.83 -2.58
CA GLY A 71 3.90 -5.85 -1.57
C GLY A 71 5.08 -6.76 -1.92
N MET A 72 5.86 -7.15 -0.91
CA MET A 72 6.97 -8.09 -1.03
C MET A 72 7.08 -8.99 0.19
N TYR A 73 7.74 -10.13 0.03
CA TYR A 73 8.05 -11.09 1.07
C TYR A 73 9.51 -11.50 1.02
N PHE A 74 10.16 -11.65 2.16
CA PHE A 74 11.50 -12.24 2.26
C PHE A 74 11.74 -12.83 3.64
N LYS A 75 12.78 -13.68 3.76
CA LYS A 75 13.28 -14.22 5.03
C LYS A 75 14.56 -13.52 5.45
N SER A 76 14.69 -13.27 6.74
CA SER A 76 15.93 -12.76 7.34
C SER A 76 16.19 -13.56 8.61
N GLY A 77 17.20 -14.44 8.56
CA GLY A 77 17.42 -15.45 9.62
C GLY A 77 16.17 -16.32 9.79
N ASN A 78 15.66 -16.38 11.01
CA ASN A 78 14.44 -17.12 11.37
C ASN A 78 13.15 -16.30 11.22
N SER A 79 13.24 -15.04 10.77
CA SER A 79 12.08 -14.15 10.64
C SER A 79 11.51 -14.20 9.23
N GLU A 80 10.20 -14.25 9.14
CA GLU A 80 9.44 -14.05 7.90
C GLU A 80 8.91 -12.61 7.88
N ILE A 81 9.15 -11.88 6.79
CA ILE A 81 8.90 -10.45 6.68
C ILE A 81 8.04 -10.18 5.45
N TRP A 82 6.93 -9.48 5.66
CA TRP A 82 6.09 -8.91 4.61
C TRP A 82 6.19 -7.40 4.67
N GLY A 83 6.57 -6.79 3.56
CA GLY A 83 6.62 -5.34 3.40
C GLY A 83 5.48 -4.88 2.48
N LEU A 84 4.69 -3.92 2.92
CA LEU A 84 3.61 -3.32 2.15
C LEU A 84 3.84 -1.81 2.01
N GLN A 85 3.59 -1.26 0.82
CA GLN A 85 3.65 0.18 0.53
C GLN A 85 2.30 0.88 0.74
N TYR A 86 1.30 0.16 1.25
CA TYR A 86 -0.03 0.64 1.56
C TYR A 86 -0.41 0.28 3.00
N HIS A 87 -1.54 0.81 3.47
CA HIS A 87 -1.96 0.75 4.86
C HIS A 87 -3.28 -0.04 5.02
N PRO A 88 -3.25 -1.37 5.19
CA PRO A 88 -4.46 -2.13 5.52
C PRO A 88 -5.01 -1.79 6.93
N ASP A 89 -4.21 -1.11 7.75
CA ASP A 89 -4.49 -0.69 9.13
C ASP A 89 -5.20 0.66 9.22
N TYR A 90 -5.18 1.48 8.16
CA TYR A 90 -5.83 2.79 8.14
C TYR A 90 -7.23 2.77 7.52
N GLU A 91 -8.07 3.70 8.01
CA GLU A 91 -9.36 4.06 7.42
C GLU A 91 -9.19 5.21 6.42
N TYR A 92 -10.05 5.31 5.42
CA TYR A 92 -9.96 6.40 4.43
C TYR A 92 -10.18 7.78 5.06
N TYR A 93 -11.02 7.92 6.09
CA TYR A 93 -11.18 9.20 6.78
C TYR A 93 -9.87 9.70 7.41
N GLN A 94 -9.01 8.80 7.89
CA GLN A 94 -7.69 9.15 8.41
C GLN A 94 -6.78 9.66 7.30
N MET A 95 -6.85 9.05 6.11
CA MET A 95 -6.13 9.50 4.92
C MET A 95 -6.63 10.86 4.42
N VAL A 96 -7.94 11.10 4.46
CA VAL A 96 -8.53 12.42 4.16
C VAL A 96 -7.99 13.48 5.12
N ASN A 97 -7.97 13.21 6.43
CA ASN A 97 -7.46 14.14 7.43
C ASN A 97 -5.96 14.43 7.20
N LEU A 98 -5.16 13.37 7.00
CA LEU A 98 -3.73 13.50 6.71
C LEU A 98 -3.46 14.31 5.43
N SER A 99 -4.27 14.09 4.40
CA SER A 99 -4.17 14.85 3.14
C SER A 99 -4.50 16.33 3.35
N ASN A 100 -5.57 16.63 4.09
CA ASN A 100 -5.97 18.01 4.39
C ASN A 100 -4.89 18.75 5.20
N GLU A 101 -4.27 18.12 6.20
CA GLU A 101 -3.17 18.70 6.98
C GLU A 101 -1.96 19.04 6.09
N ARG A 102 -1.77 18.32 5.00
CA ARG A 102 -0.62 18.49 4.09
C ARG A 102 -0.96 19.20 2.78
N LYS A 103 -2.20 19.69 2.61
CA LYS A 103 -2.72 20.30 1.38
C LYS A 103 -1.75 21.31 0.75
N ASP A 104 -1.37 22.34 1.51
CA ASP A 104 -0.52 23.42 1.01
C ASP A 104 0.85 22.92 0.54
N ARG A 105 1.41 21.93 1.23
CA ARG A 105 2.66 21.29 0.81
C ARG A 105 2.49 20.53 -0.50
N MET A 106 1.36 19.83 -0.68
CA MET A 106 1.11 19.04 -1.89
C MET A 106 0.90 19.93 -3.10
N ILE A 107 0.13 21.02 -2.97
CA ILE A 107 -0.07 22.00 -4.05
C ILE A 107 1.27 22.71 -4.38
N ARG A 108 2.00 23.16 -3.37
CA ARG A 108 3.32 23.78 -3.56
C ARG A 108 4.33 22.87 -4.27
N ASN A 109 4.30 21.57 -3.96
CA ASN A 109 5.17 20.57 -4.57
C ASN A 109 4.60 20.01 -5.89
N LYS A 110 3.49 20.58 -6.41
CA LYS A 110 2.87 20.25 -7.70
C LYS A 110 2.34 18.82 -7.82
N TYR A 111 1.97 18.19 -6.71
CA TYR A 111 1.19 16.95 -6.74
C TYR A 111 -0.25 17.20 -7.17
N PHE A 112 -0.77 18.39 -6.91
CA PHE A 112 -2.01 18.93 -7.44
C PHE A 112 -1.73 20.31 -8.03
N LYS A 113 -2.42 20.63 -9.12
CA LYS A 113 -2.31 21.91 -9.82
C LYS A 113 -2.80 23.07 -8.95
N ASP A 114 -3.94 22.86 -8.28
CA ASP A 114 -4.64 23.85 -7.47
C ASP A 114 -5.50 23.17 -6.38
N GLU A 115 -6.22 24.00 -5.62
CA GLU A 115 -7.11 23.53 -4.57
C GLU A 115 -8.32 22.75 -5.10
N GLU A 116 -8.81 23.09 -6.30
CA GLU A 116 -9.94 22.39 -6.92
C GLU A 116 -9.57 20.96 -7.26
N GLU A 117 -8.41 20.72 -7.87
CA GLU A 117 -7.91 19.38 -8.16
C GLU A 117 -7.68 18.58 -6.87
N PHE A 118 -7.11 19.21 -5.85
CA PHE A 118 -6.96 18.58 -4.54
C PHE A 118 -8.33 18.19 -3.96
N GLN A 119 -9.32 19.07 -3.97
CA GLN A 119 -10.65 18.78 -3.44
C GLN A 119 -11.36 17.67 -4.21
N ASN A 120 -11.21 17.62 -5.53
CA ASN A 120 -11.73 16.54 -6.36
C ASN A 120 -11.10 15.19 -5.97
N HIS A 121 -9.81 15.17 -5.68
CA HIS A 121 -9.11 13.97 -5.18
C HIS A 121 -9.64 13.56 -3.79
N ILE A 122 -9.84 14.49 -2.86
CA ILE A 122 -10.45 14.19 -1.55
C ILE A 122 -11.86 13.59 -1.69
N ASN A 123 -12.66 14.15 -2.61
CA ASN A 123 -13.99 13.62 -2.88
C ASN A 123 -13.93 12.19 -3.46
N TYR A 124 -12.96 11.91 -4.34
CA TYR A 124 -12.74 10.56 -4.85
C TYR A 124 -12.43 9.57 -3.70
N ILE A 125 -11.54 9.91 -2.76
CA ILE A 125 -11.24 9.05 -1.60
C ILE A 125 -12.51 8.79 -0.78
N LYS A 126 -13.35 9.81 -0.55
CA LYS A 126 -14.62 9.66 0.19
C LYS A 126 -15.64 8.77 -0.54
N GLU A 127 -15.66 8.79 -1.87
CA GLU A 127 -16.52 7.89 -2.65
C GLU A 127 -16.01 6.43 -2.61
N GLU A 128 -14.69 6.24 -2.61
CA GLU A 128 -14.12 4.89 -2.43
C GLU A 128 -14.38 4.35 -1.01
N ASP A 129 -14.37 5.20 0.02
CA ASP A 129 -14.74 4.82 1.39
C ASP A 129 -16.15 4.22 1.48
N LYS A 130 -17.12 4.76 0.73
CA LYS A 130 -18.49 4.24 0.68
C LYS A 130 -18.61 2.83 0.07
N LYS A 131 -17.62 2.42 -0.74
CA LYS A 131 -17.55 1.09 -1.37
C LYS A 131 -16.79 0.09 -0.51
N LEU A 132 -16.39 0.48 0.71
CA LEU A 132 -15.46 -0.23 1.56
C LEU A 132 -15.92 -1.66 1.85
N ASP A 133 -15.07 -2.60 1.46
CA ASP A 133 -15.09 -3.98 1.91
C ASP A 133 -14.04 -4.12 3.04
N PHE A 134 -14.48 -3.94 4.27
CA PHE A 134 -13.61 -4.00 5.46
C PHE A 134 -12.85 -5.34 5.54
N GLU A 135 -13.53 -6.45 5.23
CA GLU A 135 -12.94 -7.78 5.24
C GLU A 135 -11.79 -7.89 4.25
N ASN A 136 -11.99 -7.39 3.03
CA ASN A 136 -10.94 -7.41 2.01
C ASN A 136 -9.82 -6.43 2.37
N ARG A 137 -10.11 -5.23 2.90
CA ARG A 137 -9.11 -4.23 3.26
C ARG A 137 -8.14 -4.73 4.32
N THR A 138 -8.65 -5.37 5.38
CA THR A 138 -7.85 -5.83 6.53
C THR A 138 -7.33 -7.26 6.40
N ARG A 139 -7.49 -7.88 5.23
CA ARG A 139 -7.19 -9.30 5.02
C ARG A 139 -5.74 -9.65 5.33
N GLU A 140 -4.78 -8.82 4.96
CA GLU A 140 -3.37 -9.03 5.23
C GLU A 140 -3.09 -9.12 6.73
N ILE A 141 -3.66 -8.22 7.52
CA ILE A 141 -3.49 -8.19 8.98
C ILE A 141 -4.04 -9.49 9.59
N ARG A 142 -5.22 -9.93 9.17
CA ARG A 142 -5.84 -11.17 9.64
C ARG A 142 -5.00 -12.39 9.29
N ASN A 143 -4.56 -12.48 8.04
CA ASN A 143 -3.72 -13.59 7.57
C ASN A 143 -2.38 -13.63 8.31
N TRP A 144 -1.78 -12.48 8.57
CA TRP A 144 -0.56 -12.37 9.38
C TRP A 144 -0.80 -12.82 10.83
N LEU A 145 -1.88 -12.38 11.47
CA LEU A 145 -2.23 -12.80 12.84
C LEU A 145 -2.47 -14.32 12.93
N ASP A 146 -3.16 -14.89 11.96
CA ASP A 146 -3.41 -16.34 11.89
C ASP A 146 -2.09 -17.11 11.73
N PHE A 147 -1.18 -16.60 10.89
CA PHE A 147 0.17 -17.17 10.75
C PHE A 147 0.92 -17.11 12.08
N VAL A 148 0.97 -15.98 12.77
CA VAL A 148 1.65 -15.84 14.07
C VAL A 148 1.06 -16.81 15.10
N LYS A 149 -0.26 -16.90 15.22
CA LYS A 149 -0.92 -17.88 16.11
C LYS A 149 -0.51 -19.31 15.81
N SER A 150 -0.40 -19.68 14.52
CA SER A 150 -0.02 -21.04 14.13
C SER A 150 1.43 -21.41 14.50
N LYS A 151 2.29 -20.44 14.79
CA LYS A 151 3.68 -20.63 15.21
C LYS A 151 3.84 -20.72 16.74
N LEU A 152 2.82 -20.33 17.50
CA LEU A 152 2.82 -20.33 18.96
C LEU A 152 2.21 -21.63 19.55
N ASN A 153 1.50 -22.39 18.72
CA ASN A 153 0.93 -23.71 19.03
C ASN A 153 1.85 -24.83 18.51
#